data_9a5ca5af1caf4273a56a733eeb9ba1ae
#
_entry.id   9a5ca5af1caf4273a56a733eeb9ba1ae
#
_cell.length_a   1.000
_cell.length_b   1.000
_cell.length_c   1.000
_cell.angle_alpha   90.00
_cell.angle_beta   90.00
_cell.angle_gamma   90.00
#
_symmetry.space_group_name_H-M   'P 1'
#
loop_
_entity.id
_entity.type
_entity.pdbx_description
1 polymer ?
#
loop_
_entity_poly.entity_id
_entity_poly.type
_entity_poly.pdbx_seq_one_letter_code
_entity_poly.pdbx_strand_id
1 'polypeptide(L)'
;MTEQSMRLDMAMGRASRTRRQFEATPVTAGEQQVPVVIVGAGPVGLALAADFRQQGVSCVVLEKHDGLSQGSRAICWAKRTLEICDRLGVATRMMHKGITWNLGKVFAGAASELLYSFDLQPVKDQKFPAFVNLQQYYTEEYFIEALADESPIRWQQRVDSLQVAHDGVWLTVAAPDTQYRLHCDWLIAADGSRSTVRELMGLDFAGRTFEDNFLIADVRMKAPFPAERRFWFNAPFNEGRTALMHQQPDNVWRLDFQLGGDIDRAAAVREENVTRRVRAMLGPEIDFDYEWVSLYTFQCRRMTRFVHDRVIFAGDAAHLVSPFGARGANGGLQDADNLAWKLARVIKGEANHALLESYNEERVYAADENLLNSTRSTDFMTPKSPAERALQQAVVGLAKDHPFARAFVNSGRLSVPCHQRSSALTTPDEHEFAAALQPGDVCLDAPLASADGRRWLLEHLGGRFVCLYFMDAHTPAPATVAATLPAGVALLPVSREARADAAHDATGVLSARYDARPGTTCLIRPDQHLAARWRQPDPPRIAAALRRATAISFTEN
;
A
#
# COMPACT_ATOMS: atom_id res chain seq x y z
N MET A 1 27.31 2.27 -10.18
CA MET A 1 26.62 3.58 -10.08
C MET A 1 26.20 3.73 -8.63
N THR A 2 26.56 4.81 -7.97
CA THR A 2 26.10 5.10 -6.61
C THR A 2 24.59 5.40 -6.65
N GLU A 3 23.84 5.08 -5.59
CA GLU A 3 22.39 5.38 -5.51
C GLU A 3 22.05 6.86 -5.75
N GLN A 4 22.98 7.78 -5.46
CA GLN A 4 22.86 9.20 -5.79
C GLN A 4 22.72 9.48 -7.29
N SER A 5 23.25 8.62 -8.16
CA SER A 5 23.16 8.78 -9.62
C SER A 5 21.82 8.29 -10.20
N MET A 6 21.00 7.59 -9.41
CA MET A 6 19.76 6.96 -9.90
C MET A 6 18.57 7.90 -9.96
N ARG A 7 18.64 9.02 -9.25
CA ARG A 7 17.57 10.00 -9.21
C ARG A 7 18.11 11.42 -9.28
N LEU A 8 17.49 12.21 -10.11
CA LEU A 8 17.73 13.65 -10.21
C LEU A 8 16.36 14.35 -10.11
N ASP A 9 16.12 15.02 -8.99
CA ASP A 9 14.93 15.85 -8.76
C ASP A 9 15.30 17.32 -8.99
N MET A 10 14.49 18.01 -9.75
CA MET A 10 14.66 19.43 -9.99
C MET A 10 13.37 20.18 -9.68
N ALA A 11 13.48 21.23 -8.89
CA ALA A 11 12.43 22.22 -8.77
C ALA A 11 12.46 23.10 -10.02
N MET A 12 11.51 22.90 -10.93
CA MET A 12 11.30 23.78 -12.08
C MET A 12 10.00 24.56 -11.88
N GLY A 13 10.06 25.86 -12.17
CA GLY A 13 8.91 26.73 -11.99
C GLY A 13 8.62 27.16 -10.54
N ARG A 14 7.55 27.93 -10.35
CA ARG A 14 7.05 28.27 -9.01
C ARG A 14 6.17 27.10 -8.54
N ALA A 15 6.67 26.27 -7.63
CA ALA A 15 5.83 25.31 -6.91
C ALA A 15 4.63 26.07 -6.32
N SER A 16 3.42 25.67 -6.68
CA SER A 16 2.21 26.41 -6.29
C SER A 16 1.85 26.21 -4.83
N ARG A 17 2.36 25.14 -4.24
CA ARG A 17 2.12 24.85 -2.85
C ARG A 17 3.41 25.01 -2.06
N THR A 18 3.38 25.95 -1.09
CA THR A 18 4.42 26.02 -0.07
C THR A 18 4.42 24.69 0.70
N ARG A 19 5.55 24.01 0.71
CA ARG A 19 5.75 22.79 1.53
C ARG A 19 5.46 23.14 2.98
N ARG A 20 4.58 22.35 3.63
CA ARG A 20 4.36 22.48 5.07
C ARG A 20 5.64 22.05 5.80
N GLN A 21 6.19 22.95 6.56
CA GLN A 21 7.38 22.76 7.39
C GLN A 21 6.99 22.68 8.86
N PHE A 22 7.80 22.01 9.63
CA PHE A 22 7.63 21.83 11.06
C PHE A 22 8.92 22.24 11.77
N GLU A 23 8.77 22.88 12.89
CA GLU A 23 9.89 23.20 13.76
C GLU A 23 10.54 21.92 14.29
N ALA A 24 11.83 22.01 14.61
CA ALA A 24 12.54 20.92 15.26
C ALA A 24 11.86 20.59 16.59
N THR A 25 11.60 19.30 16.80
CA THR A 25 11.02 18.87 18.07
C THR A 25 12.06 19.01 19.18
N PRO A 26 11.80 19.82 20.23
CA PRO A 26 12.74 20.00 21.32
C PRO A 26 13.01 18.67 22.04
N VAL A 27 14.27 18.41 22.34
CA VAL A 27 14.69 17.25 23.11
C VAL A 27 15.75 17.64 24.14
N THR A 28 15.77 16.93 25.25
CA THR A 28 16.83 17.07 26.26
C THR A 28 17.92 16.06 25.97
N ALA A 29 19.18 16.48 26.22
CA ALA A 29 20.31 15.54 26.20
C ALA A 29 20.13 14.46 27.29
N GLY A 30 20.66 13.28 27.03
CA GLY A 30 20.61 12.15 27.96
C GLY A 30 20.04 10.89 27.35
N GLU A 31 19.65 9.96 28.20
CA GLU A 31 19.06 8.68 27.79
C GLU A 31 17.54 8.74 27.93
N GLN A 32 16.84 8.25 26.92
CA GLN A 32 15.39 8.14 26.91
C GLN A 32 15.00 6.71 26.56
N GLN A 33 13.82 6.26 27.00
CA GLN A 33 13.29 4.93 26.70
C GLN A 33 11.85 5.02 26.20
N VAL A 34 11.55 4.27 25.15
CA VAL A 34 10.22 4.17 24.55
C VAL A 34 9.98 2.74 24.06
N PRO A 35 8.74 2.23 24.02
CA PRO A 35 8.50 0.86 23.59
C PRO A 35 8.78 0.66 22.10
N VAL A 36 8.42 1.61 21.24
CA VAL A 36 8.58 1.52 19.79
C VAL A 36 9.16 2.79 19.21
N VAL A 37 10.19 2.66 18.39
CA VAL A 37 10.68 3.73 17.52
C VAL A 37 10.39 3.36 16.06
N ILE A 38 9.82 4.31 15.32
CA ILE A 38 9.64 4.24 13.86
C ILE A 38 10.59 5.25 13.23
N VAL A 39 11.44 4.84 12.31
CA VAL A 39 12.31 5.76 11.57
C VAL A 39 11.70 6.08 10.22
N GLY A 40 11.35 7.35 10.02
CA GLY A 40 10.73 7.90 8.82
C GLY A 40 9.24 8.23 8.96
N ALA A 41 8.88 9.50 8.72
CA ALA A 41 7.50 10.01 8.69
C ALA A 41 6.91 10.07 7.26
N GLY A 42 7.27 9.10 6.41
CA GLY A 42 6.58 8.85 5.14
C GLY A 42 5.24 8.14 5.36
N PRO A 43 4.47 7.85 4.28
CA PRO A 43 3.13 7.25 4.38
C PRO A 43 3.09 5.95 5.21
N VAL A 44 4.15 5.12 5.13
CA VAL A 44 4.23 3.84 5.84
C VAL A 44 4.45 4.04 7.34
N GLY A 45 5.41 4.89 7.71
CA GLY A 45 5.70 5.17 9.12
C GLY A 45 4.54 5.89 9.82
N LEU A 46 3.88 6.81 9.11
CA LEU A 46 2.69 7.51 9.63
C LEU A 46 1.49 6.57 9.78
N ALA A 47 1.28 5.64 8.83
CA ALA A 47 0.22 4.63 8.95
C ALA A 47 0.47 3.68 10.13
N LEU A 48 1.73 3.25 10.34
CA LEU A 48 2.13 2.46 11.51
C LEU A 48 1.83 3.22 12.81
N ALA A 49 2.21 4.50 12.91
CA ALA A 49 1.95 5.31 14.09
C ALA A 49 0.45 5.47 14.37
N ALA A 50 -0.36 5.69 13.31
CA ALA A 50 -1.80 5.78 13.42
C ALA A 50 -2.44 4.46 13.89
N ASP A 51 -1.95 3.32 13.39
CA ASP A 51 -2.44 2.01 13.78
C ASP A 51 -2.05 1.65 15.21
N PHE A 52 -0.78 1.88 15.60
CA PHE A 52 -0.35 1.70 16.99
C PHE A 52 -1.16 2.52 17.98
N ARG A 53 -1.47 3.78 17.64
CA ARG A 53 -2.39 4.61 18.45
C ARG A 53 -3.74 3.92 18.64
N GLN A 54 -4.35 3.40 17.56
CA GLN A 54 -5.62 2.65 17.65
C GLN A 54 -5.49 1.35 18.46
N GLN A 55 -4.30 0.73 18.41
CA GLN A 55 -3.99 -0.46 19.21
C GLN A 55 -3.60 -0.13 20.65
N GLY A 56 -3.51 1.15 21.04
CA GLY A 56 -3.07 1.56 22.38
C GLY A 56 -1.59 1.25 22.67
N VAL A 57 -0.73 1.33 21.67
CA VAL A 57 0.72 1.17 21.77
C VAL A 57 1.40 2.52 21.54
N SER A 58 2.20 2.96 22.50
CA SER A 58 2.99 4.20 22.38
C SER A 58 4.17 4.00 21.43
N CYS A 59 4.42 5.00 20.57
CA CYS A 59 5.58 5.01 19.69
C CYS A 59 6.15 6.40 19.52
N VAL A 60 7.40 6.48 19.05
CA VAL A 60 8.05 7.71 18.58
C VAL A 60 8.42 7.55 17.11
N VAL A 61 8.08 8.54 16.29
CA VAL A 61 8.48 8.60 14.89
C VAL A 61 9.62 9.60 14.73
N LEU A 62 10.77 9.14 14.27
CA LEU A 62 11.93 10.01 13.99
C LEU A 62 11.94 10.40 12.51
N GLU A 63 11.86 11.70 12.22
CA GLU A 63 11.95 12.22 10.84
C GLU A 63 13.11 13.21 10.72
N LYS A 64 14.04 12.93 9.81
CA LYS A 64 15.24 13.75 9.60
C LYS A 64 14.99 15.06 8.86
N HIS A 65 13.88 15.17 8.14
CA HIS A 65 13.50 16.37 7.41
C HIS A 65 12.62 17.29 8.27
N ASP A 66 12.45 18.51 7.79
CA ASP A 66 11.68 19.58 8.43
C ASP A 66 10.23 19.65 7.93
N GLY A 67 9.73 18.65 7.20
CA GLY A 67 8.37 18.72 6.68
C GLY A 67 8.01 17.64 5.66
N LEU A 68 6.85 17.84 5.04
CA LEU A 68 6.28 16.92 4.05
C LEU A 68 7.20 16.65 2.87
N SER A 69 6.98 15.55 2.18
CA SER A 69 7.69 15.20 0.94
C SER A 69 7.64 16.31 -0.09
N GLN A 70 8.77 16.60 -0.74
CA GLN A 70 8.81 17.43 -1.94
C GLN A 70 8.47 16.59 -3.16
N GLY A 71 7.58 17.11 -4.01
CA GLY A 71 7.06 16.38 -5.15
C GLY A 71 6.19 15.19 -4.73
N SER A 72 5.64 14.49 -5.67
CA SER A 72 4.77 13.36 -5.40
C SER A 72 5.35 12.09 -6.01
N ARG A 73 5.86 11.19 -5.18
CA ARG A 73 6.34 9.88 -5.64
C ARG A 73 5.18 8.95 -5.88
N ALA A 74 4.37 8.73 -4.85
CA ALA A 74 3.13 7.97 -4.93
C ALA A 74 1.97 8.90 -5.27
N ILE A 75 1.17 8.49 -6.26
CA ILE A 75 -0.05 9.24 -6.65
C ILE A 75 -1.27 8.34 -6.81
N CYS A 76 -1.09 7.04 -7.05
CA CYS A 76 -2.19 6.11 -7.29
C CYS A 76 -2.41 5.26 -6.04
N TRP A 77 -3.48 5.54 -5.31
CA TRP A 77 -3.87 4.80 -4.10
C TRP A 77 -4.92 3.76 -4.45
N ALA A 78 -4.55 2.50 -4.30
CA ALA A 78 -5.39 1.37 -4.66
C ALA A 78 -6.50 1.13 -3.63
N LYS A 79 -7.57 0.43 -4.05
CA LYS A 79 -8.72 0.10 -3.21
C LYS A 79 -8.31 -0.46 -1.84
N ARG A 80 -7.38 -1.44 -1.78
CA ARG A 80 -6.94 -1.99 -0.49
C ARG A 80 -6.29 -0.94 0.41
N THR A 81 -5.51 -0.05 -0.15
CA THR A 81 -4.91 1.07 0.62
C THR A 81 -5.99 2.02 1.14
N LEU A 82 -7.03 2.31 0.35
CA LEU A 82 -8.15 3.14 0.80
C LEU A 82 -8.93 2.47 1.93
N GLU A 83 -9.11 1.15 1.90
CA GLU A 83 -9.72 0.36 2.97
C GLU A 83 -8.89 0.42 4.28
N ILE A 84 -7.57 0.31 4.18
CA ILE A 84 -6.65 0.50 5.31
C ILE A 84 -6.75 1.93 5.84
N CYS A 85 -6.67 2.93 4.95
CA CYS A 85 -6.81 4.34 5.30
C CYS A 85 -8.17 4.69 5.90
N ASP A 86 -9.24 3.99 5.52
CA ASP A 86 -10.58 4.14 6.11
C ASP A 86 -10.58 3.70 7.58
N ARG A 87 -10.03 2.52 7.85
CA ARG A 87 -9.83 2.02 9.20
C ARG A 87 -8.99 2.98 10.05
N LEU A 88 -7.98 3.60 9.45
CA LEU A 88 -7.10 4.58 10.11
C LEU A 88 -7.67 6.02 10.15
N GLY A 89 -8.88 6.24 9.61
CA GLY A 89 -9.62 7.50 9.73
C GLY A 89 -9.24 8.59 8.72
N VAL A 90 -8.47 8.28 7.65
CA VAL A 90 -8.01 9.29 6.68
C VAL A 90 -8.61 9.14 5.27
N ALA A 91 -9.27 8.01 4.96
CA ALA A 91 -9.76 7.74 3.60
C ALA A 91 -10.83 8.74 3.11
N THR A 92 -11.72 9.20 3.99
CA THR A 92 -12.75 10.18 3.62
C THR A 92 -12.13 11.45 3.03
N ARG A 93 -11.05 11.95 3.63
CA ARG A 93 -10.32 13.13 3.13
C ARG A 93 -9.60 12.82 1.81
N MET A 94 -9.01 11.63 1.70
CA MET A 94 -8.37 11.16 0.47
C MET A 94 -9.38 11.09 -0.68
N MET A 95 -10.56 10.56 -0.44
CA MET A 95 -11.65 10.47 -1.43
C MET A 95 -12.20 11.83 -1.82
N HIS A 96 -12.36 12.73 -0.86
CA HIS A 96 -12.88 14.07 -1.11
C HIS A 96 -11.92 14.95 -1.95
N LYS A 97 -10.60 14.82 -1.71
CA LYS A 97 -9.58 15.59 -2.41
C LYS A 97 -9.14 14.92 -3.71
N GLY A 98 -9.07 13.60 -3.74
CA GLY A 98 -8.49 12.82 -4.82
C GLY A 98 -9.33 12.78 -6.09
N ILE A 99 -8.71 12.42 -7.19
CA ILE A 99 -9.36 12.19 -8.48
C ILE A 99 -9.59 10.71 -8.67
N THR A 100 -10.86 10.30 -8.71
CA THR A 100 -11.25 8.91 -8.97
C THR A 100 -11.20 8.62 -10.46
N TRP A 101 -10.62 7.47 -10.82
CA TRP A 101 -10.66 6.95 -12.17
C TRP A 101 -10.74 5.43 -12.18
N ASN A 102 -11.53 4.89 -13.10
CA ASN A 102 -11.67 3.45 -13.31
C ASN A 102 -11.26 3.05 -14.73
N LEU A 103 -11.32 4.02 -15.66
CA LEU A 103 -11.06 3.78 -17.08
C LEU A 103 -9.60 4.04 -17.43
N GLY A 104 -8.94 3.03 -17.99
CA GLY A 104 -7.65 3.18 -18.65
C GLY A 104 -7.79 3.05 -20.15
N LYS A 105 -7.00 3.84 -20.89
CA LYS A 105 -6.92 3.81 -22.35
C LYS A 105 -5.51 3.50 -22.81
N VAL A 106 -5.37 2.61 -23.76
CA VAL A 106 -4.10 2.23 -24.36
C VAL A 106 -4.07 2.67 -25.81
N PHE A 107 -3.01 3.37 -26.17
CA PHE A 107 -2.77 3.93 -27.51
C PHE A 107 -1.50 3.32 -28.09
N ALA A 108 -1.40 3.22 -29.42
CA ALA A 108 -0.16 2.88 -30.12
C ALA A 108 -0.12 3.45 -31.54
N GLY A 109 1.03 3.30 -32.19
CA GLY A 109 1.26 3.67 -33.58
C GLY A 109 1.48 5.16 -33.84
N ALA A 110 1.82 5.47 -35.07
CA ALA A 110 2.21 6.81 -35.50
C ALA A 110 1.11 7.87 -35.33
N ALA A 111 -0.15 7.46 -35.38
CA ALA A 111 -1.32 8.33 -35.21
C ALA A 111 -1.85 8.34 -33.77
N SER A 112 -1.16 7.71 -32.79
CA SER A 112 -1.66 7.54 -31.41
C SER A 112 -3.07 6.95 -31.38
N GLU A 113 -3.29 5.87 -32.16
CA GLU A 113 -4.59 5.23 -32.28
C GLU A 113 -4.99 4.57 -30.95
N LEU A 114 -6.25 4.76 -30.55
CA LEU A 114 -6.83 4.04 -29.41
C LEU A 114 -6.95 2.56 -29.74
N LEU A 115 -6.19 1.72 -29.06
CA LEU A 115 -6.25 0.26 -29.23
C LEU A 115 -7.42 -0.35 -28.47
N TYR A 116 -7.52 -0.04 -27.17
CA TYR A 116 -8.62 -0.51 -26.31
C TYR A 116 -8.71 0.31 -25.04
N SER A 117 -9.86 0.20 -24.38
CA SER A 117 -10.11 0.68 -23.03
C SER A 117 -10.30 -0.48 -22.08
N PHE A 118 -9.99 -0.31 -20.81
CA PHE A 118 -10.20 -1.30 -19.76
C PHE A 118 -10.76 -0.68 -18.50
N ASP A 119 -11.67 -1.43 -17.83
CA ASP A 119 -12.21 -1.08 -16.51
C ASP A 119 -11.40 -1.84 -15.44
N LEU A 120 -10.91 -1.13 -14.43
CA LEU A 120 -10.13 -1.70 -13.34
C LEU A 120 -10.98 -2.23 -12.20
N GLN A 121 -12.27 -1.89 -12.16
CA GLN A 121 -13.21 -2.31 -11.11
C GLN A 121 -14.38 -3.10 -11.69
N PRO A 122 -14.15 -4.36 -12.08
CA PRO A 122 -15.23 -5.21 -12.59
C PRO A 122 -16.24 -5.59 -11.51
N VAL A 123 -15.82 -5.62 -10.24
CA VAL A 123 -16.69 -5.93 -9.09
C VAL A 123 -17.33 -4.66 -8.57
N LYS A 124 -18.67 -4.60 -8.62
CA LYS A 124 -19.47 -3.47 -8.10
C LYS A 124 -19.79 -3.65 -6.60
N ASP A 125 -20.58 -2.76 -6.02
CA ASP A 125 -21.05 -2.83 -4.64
C ASP A 125 -19.93 -2.96 -3.61
N GLN A 126 -18.95 -2.07 -3.71
CA GLN A 126 -17.85 -1.87 -2.78
C GLN A 126 -17.73 -0.38 -2.44
N LYS A 127 -17.34 -0.05 -1.21
CA LYS A 127 -17.21 1.34 -0.74
C LYS A 127 -16.24 2.16 -1.59
N PHE A 128 -15.10 1.58 -1.94
CA PHE A 128 -14.02 2.30 -2.60
C PHE A 128 -13.88 1.95 -4.08
N PRO A 129 -13.46 2.93 -4.92
CA PRO A 129 -13.09 2.71 -6.31
C PRO A 129 -11.81 1.88 -6.42
N ALA A 130 -11.47 1.46 -7.63
CA ALA A 130 -10.21 0.75 -7.89
C ALA A 130 -8.99 1.57 -7.50
N PHE A 131 -8.99 2.87 -7.85
CA PHE A 131 -7.93 3.83 -7.56
C PHE A 131 -8.45 5.24 -7.32
N VAL A 132 -7.68 5.96 -6.50
CA VAL A 132 -7.75 7.41 -6.36
C VAL A 132 -6.36 7.97 -6.65
N ASN A 133 -6.28 8.97 -7.53
CA ASN A 133 -5.08 9.74 -7.71
C ASN A 133 -5.05 10.89 -6.70
N LEU A 134 -4.01 10.92 -5.89
CA LEU A 134 -3.79 11.93 -4.87
C LEU A 134 -2.29 12.04 -4.61
N GLN A 135 -1.75 13.23 -4.62
CA GLN A 135 -0.33 13.45 -4.32
C GLN A 135 0.02 12.94 -2.93
N GLN A 136 1.19 12.31 -2.80
CA GLN A 136 1.67 11.67 -1.57
C GLN A 136 1.64 12.61 -0.37
N TYR A 137 2.05 13.86 -0.53
CA TYR A 137 2.09 14.84 0.55
C TYR A 137 0.72 15.14 1.17
N TYR A 138 -0.40 14.99 0.45
CA TYR A 138 -1.73 15.07 1.04
C TYR A 138 -2.02 13.88 1.95
N THR A 139 -1.63 12.68 1.55
CA THR A 139 -1.78 11.50 2.40
C THR A 139 -0.95 11.62 3.67
N GLU A 140 0.29 12.09 3.57
CA GLU A 140 1.14 12.39 4.72
C GLU A 140 0.48 13.44 5.65
N GLU A 141 0.00 14.54 5.08
CA GLU A 141 -0.67 15.59 5.84
C GLU A 141 -1.90 15.09 6.60
N TYR A 142 -2.72 14.25 5.96
CA TYR A 142 -3.92 13.69 6.59
C TYR A 142 -3.60 12.76 7.76
N PHE A 143 -2.54 11.97 7.66
CA PHE A 143 -2.06 11.17 8.79
C PHE A 143 -1.48 12.03 9.92
N ILE A 144 -0.68 13.05 9.59
CA ILE A 144 -0.12 13.98 10.60
C ILE A 144 -1.24 14.69 11.37
N GLU A 145 -2.28 15.14 10.67
CA GLU A 145 -3.42 15.78 11.32
C GLU A 145 -4.27 14.79 12.14
N ALA A 146 -4.40 13.54 11.68
CA ALA A 146 -5.05 12.51 12.47
C ALA A 146 -4.27 12.16 13.76
N LEU A 147 -2.97 12.42 13.80
CA LEU A 147 -2.09 12.20 14.95
C LEU A 147 -1.88 13.45 15.81
N ALA A 148 -2.47 14.62 15.47
CA ALA A 148 -2.09 15.91 16.01
C ALA A 148 -2.29 16.06 17.53
N ASP A 149 -3.33 15.44 18.11
CA ASP A 149 -3.66 15.57 19.54
C ASP A 149 -2.56 15.04 20.47
N GLU A 150 -1.87 13.99 20.02
CA GLU A 150 -0.72 13.39 20.72
C GLU A 150 0.33 12.99 19.68
N SER A 151 0.92 14.00 19.02
CA SER A 151 1.83 13.73 17.90
C SER A 151 3.07 12.96 18.35
N PRO A 152 3.28 11.75 17.85
CA PRO A 152 4.49 10.98 18.17
C PRO A 152 5.70 11.42 17.35
N ILE A 153 5.55 12.39 16.43
CA ILE A 153 6.55 12.73 15.43
C ILE A 153 7.58 13.70 16.01
N ARG A 154 8.85 13.31 15.90
CA ARG A 154 9.99 14.15 16.21
C ARG A 154 10.67 14.60 14.93
N TRP A 155 10.44 15.85 14.57
CA TRP A 155 10.97 16.47 13.36
C TRP A 155 12.43 16.85 13.50
N GLN A 156 13.17 16.77 12.37
CA GLN A 156 14.58 17.12 12.26
C GLN A 156 15.47 16.27 13.19
N GLN A 157 15.11 15.00 13.33
CA GLN A 157 15.87 14.04 14.15
C GLN A 157 16.31 12.86 13.28
N ARG A 158 17.63 12.68 13.22
CA ARG A 158 18.30 11.69 12.38
C ARG A 158 18.95 10.62 13.23
N VAL A 159 18.75 9.37 12.86
CA VAL A 159 19.50 8.24 13.44
C VAL A 159 20.92 8.23 12.84
N ASP A 160 21.94 8.37 13.69
CA ASP A 160 23.35 8.36 13.29
C ASP A 160 24.01 6.99 13.54
N SER A 161 23.58 6.28 14.57
CA SER A 161 24.04 4.91 14.85
C SER A 161 22.97 4.10 15.56
N LEU A 162 23.09 2.78 15.48
CA LEU A 162 22.25 1.84 16.23
C LEU A 162 23.08 0.66 16.74
N GLN A 163 22.64 0.10 17.86
CA GLN A 163 23.18 -1.12 18.44
C GLN A 163 22.00 -2.00 18.89
N VAL A 164 21.89 -3.18 18.29
CA VAL A 164 20.91 -4.19 18.73
C VAL A 164 21.45 -4.89 19.97
N ALA A 165 20.64 -4.95 21.02
CA ALA A 165 20.92 -5.62 22.27
C ALA A 165 19.83 -6.67 22.56
N HIS A 166 20.07 -7.54 23.55
CA HIS A 166 19.09 -8.58 23.93
C HIS A 166 17.74 -7.99 24.38
N ASP A 167 17.77 -6.84 25.06
CA ASP A 167 16.62 -6.16 25.66
C ASP A 167 15.98 -5.10 24.77
N GLY A 168 16.61 -4.78 23.63
CA GLY A 168 16.07 -3.76 22.70
C GLY A 168 17.11 -3.22 21.74
N VAL A 169 16.89 -2.00 21.28
CA VAL A 169 17.76 -1.29 20.35
C VAL A 169 18.15 0.06 20.93
N TRP A 170 19.45 0.31 20.99
CA TRP A 170 20.01 1.62 21.34
C TRP A 170 20.27 2.43 20.07
N LEU A 171 19.78 3.66 20.04
CA LEU A 171 19.97 4.61 18.95
C LEU A 171 20.75 5.82 19.46
N THR A 172 21.67 6.33 18.62
CA THR A 172 22.19 7.68 18.76
C THR A 172 21.43 8.56 17.76
N VAL A 173 20.74 9.58 18.28
CA VAL A 173 19.88 10.45 17.49
C VAL A 173 20.43 11.87 17.50
N ALA A 174 20.70 12.43 16.32
CA ALA A 174 21.07 13.83 16.15
C ALA A 174 19.82 14.69 15.95
N ALA A 175 19.70 15.72 16.74
CA ALA A 175 18.79 16.85 16.58
C ALA A 175 19.59 18.12 16.22
N PRO A 176 18.99 19.24 15.76
CA PRO A 176 19.74 20.42 15.31
C PRO A 176 20.77 20.93 16.29
N ASP A 177 20.44 20.99 17.60
CA ASP A 177 21.26 21.59 18.62
C ASP A 177 21.88 20.57 19.60
N THR A 178 21.57 19.29 19.48
CA THR A 178 22.02 18.27 20.43
C THR A 178 22.02 16.88 19.86
N GLN A 179 22.66 15.96 20.58
CA GLN A 179 22.61 14.52 20.31
C GLN A 179 22.19 13.82 21.60
N TYR A 180 21.38 12.77 21.49
CA TYR A 180 20.90 12.00 22.63
C TYR A 180 20.85 10.51 22.32
N ARG A 181 20.76 9.69 23.38
CA ARG A 181 20.57 8.25 23.26
C ARG A 181 19.10 7.90 23.47
N LEU A 182 18.58 7.03 22.61
CA LEU A 182 17.20 6.52 22.67
C LEU A 182 17.22 5.00 22.69
N HIS A 183 16.67 4.42 23.75
CA HIS A 183 16.43 2.99 23.84
C HIS A 183 14.99 2.65 23.44
N CYS A 184 14.79 1.60 22.66
CA CYS A 184 13.46 1.09 22.36
C CYS A 184 13.44 -0.44 22.40
N ASP A 185 12.28 -1.00 22.77
CA ASP A 185 12.10 -2.46 22.74
C ASP A 185 12.03 -2.97 21.29
N TRP A 186 11.48 -2.14 20.38
CA TRP A 186 11.35 -2.43 18.97
C TRP A 186 11.68 -1.23 18.09
N LEU A 187 12.45 -1.46 17.03
CA LEU A 187 12.78 -0.47 16.02
C LEU A 187 12.10 -0.86 14.70
N ILE A 188 11.36 0.06 14.09
CA ILE A 188 10.76 -0.13 12.76
C ILE A 188 11.42 0.82 11.77
N ALA A 189 12.06 0.27 10.75
CA ALA A 189 12.65 1.02 9.65
C ALA A 189 11.60 1.23 8.55
N ALA A 190 11.10 2.46 8.43
CA ALA A 190 10.21 2.96 7.38
C ALA A 190 10.83 4.18 6.66
N ASP A 191 12.17 4.26 6.66
CA ASP A 191 13.00 5.39 6.23
C ASP A 191 13.29 5.40 4.71
N GLY A 192 12.56 4.57 3.97
CA GLY A 192 12.48 4.62 2.52
C GLY A 192 13.63 3.91 1.80
N SER A 193 13.73 4.14 0.50
CA SER A 193 14.64 3.40 -0.40
C SER A 193 16.11 3.50 -0.01
N ARG A 194 16.52 4.63 0.57
CA ARG A 194 17.86 4.90 1.11
C ARG A 194 17.87 4.75 2.62
N SER A 195 17.40 3.58 3.10
CA SER A 195 17.28 3.29 4.52
C SER A 195 18.62 3.38 5.23
N THR A 196 18.74 4.35 6.13
CA THR A 196 19.89 4.50 7.02
C THR A 196 19.98 3.32 7.99
N VAL A 197 18.83 2.82 8.47
CA VAL A 197 18.80 1.66 9.37
C VAL A 197 19.36 0.42 8.68
N ARG A 198 18.95 0.15 7.42
CA ARG A 198 19.48 -0.98 6.63
C ARG A 198 20.99 -0.86 6.42
N GLU A 199 21.47 0.33 6.10
CA GLU A 199 22.89 0.61 5.91
C GLU A 199 23.70 0.41 7.20
N LEU A 200 23.24 0.95 8.33
CA LEU A 200 23.90 0.81 9.64
C LEU A 200 23.95 -0.65 10.12
N MET A 201 22.98 -1.48 9.72
CA MET A 201 22.99 -2.91 10.00
C MET A 201 23.79 -3.73 8.98
N GLY A 202 24.34 -3.13 7.93
CA GLY A 202 25.09 -3.83 6.89
C GLY A 202 24.26 -4.87 6.12
N LEU A 203 22.94 -4.62 5.97
CA LEU A 203 22.04 -5.60 5.36
C LEU A 203 21.92 -5.40 3.85
N ASP A 204 21.91 -6.53 3.15
CA ASP A 204 21.84 -6.59 1.70
C ASP A 204 20.44 -6.28 1.15
N PHE A 205 20.46 -5.75 -0.09
CA PHE A 205 19.25 -5.44 -0.85
C PHE A 205 19.33 -6.11 -2.22
N ALA A 206 18.83 -7.34 -2.29
CA ALA A 206 18.94 -8.19 -3.46
C ALA A 206 17.92 -7.87 -4.54
N GLY A 207 18.27 -8.04 -5.82
CA GLY A 207 17.36 -7.86 -6.94
C GLY A 207 18.00 -7.17 -8.13
N ARG A 208 17.16 -6.56 -8.98
CA ARG A 208 17.56 -5.97 -10.28
C ARG A 208 17.35 -4.45 -10.29
N THR A 209 18.32 -3.74 -10.84
CA THR A 209 18.19 -2.35 -11.27
C THR A 209 17.98 -2.33 -12.78
N PHE A 210 16.95 -1.61 -13.26
CA PHE A 210 16.71 -1.43 -14.68
C PHE A 210 17.60 -0.31 -15.22
N GLU A 211 17.97 -0.41 -16.48
CA GLU A 211 18.82 0.59 -17.13
C GLU A 211 18.02 1.75 -17.70
N ASP A 212 16.71 1.57 -17.91
CA ASP A 212 15.85 2.62 -18.45
C ASP A 212 15.63 3.76 -17.46
N ASN A 213 15.69 4.95 -18.01
CA ASN A 213 15.38 6.19 -17.31
C ASN A 213 13.98 6.66 -17.71
N PHE A 214 13.25 7.20 -16.73
CA PHE A 214 11.95 7.81 -16.94
C PHE A 214 12.00 9.25 -16.45
N LEU A 215 11.62 10.18 -17.32
CA LEU A 215 11.37 11.55 -16.98
C LEU A 215 9.92 11.65 -16.50
N ILE A 216 9.73 12.12 -15.28
CA ILE A 216 8.43 12.41 -14.70
C ILE A 216 8.29 13.93 -14.62
N ALA A 217 7.25 14.47 -15.25
CA ALA A 217 6.90 15.88 -15.16
C ALA A 217 5.48 16.02 -14.62
N ASP A 218 5.35 16.61 -13.44
CA ASP A 218 4.07 17.07 -12.92
C ASP A 218 3.88 18.51 -13.39
N VAL A 219 2.84 18.73 -14.19
CA VAL A 219 2.51 20.04 -14.76
C VAL A 219 1.11 20.46 -14.30
N ARG A 220 0.95 21.75 -14.01
CA ARG A 220 -0.35 22.34 -13.77
C ARG A 220 -0.89 22.89 -15.07
N MET A 221 -2.05 22.37 -15.49
CA MET A 221 -2.71 22.82 -16.70
C MET A 221 -4.22 22.66 -16.59
N LYS A 222 -4.95 23.56 -17.25
CA LYS A 222 -6.39 23.39 -17.53
C LYS A 222 -6.52 22.72 -18.89
N ALA A 223 -6.75 21.42 -18.90
CA ALA A 223 -6.86 20.64 -20.13
C ALA A 223 -8.24 20.02 -20.27
N PRO A 224 -8.79 19.88 -21.49
CA PRO A 224 -10.10 19.31 -21.76
C PRO A 224 -10.09 17.77 -21.76
N PHE A 225 -9.15 17.16 -21.01
CA PHE A 225 -9.04 15.71 -20.93
C PHE A 225 -9.89 15.16 -19.78
N PRO A 226 -10.61 14.06 -20.00
CA PRO A 226 -11.33 13.39 -18.91
C PRO A 226 -10.37 12.76 -17.89
N ALA A 227 -10.86 12.52 -16.68
CA ALA A 227 -10.13 11.83 -15.61
C ALA A 227 -9.98 10.33 -15.95
N GLU A 228 -8.99 10.02 -16.75
CA GLU A 228 -8.64 8.67 -17.20
C GLU A 228 -7.14 8.48 -17.21
N ARG A 229 -6.67 7.23 -17.14
CA ARG A 229 -5.26 6.92 -17.36
C ARG A 229 -5.03 6.71 -18.85
N ARG A 230 -4.09 7.43 -19.42
CA ARG A 230 -3.65 7.27 -20.81
C ARG A 230 -2.26 6.67 -20.85
N PHE A 231 -2.10 5.66 -21.67
CA PHE A 231 -0.86 4.92 -21.84
C PHE A 231 -0.57 4.79 -23.34
N TRP A 232 0.63 5.12 -23.76
CA TRP A 232 1.06 5.00 -25.15
C TRP A 232 2.21 4.00 -25.26
N PHE A 233 2.05 3.02 -26.16
CA PHE A 233 3.16 2.26 -26.72
C PHE A 233 3.63 2.93 -27.99
N ASN A 234 4.97 2.97 -28.21
CA ASN A 234 5.55 3.55 -29.43
C ASN A 234 5.02 4.95 -29.73
N ALA A 235 4.98 5.81 -28.69
CA ALA A 235 4.45 7.18 -28.79
C ALA A 235 5.26 8.01 -29.80
N PRO A 236 4.66 8.54 -30.89
CA PRO A 236 5.40 9.29 -31.90
C PRO A 236 6.02 10.58 -31.33
N PHE A 237 5.36 11.20 -30.37
CA PHE A 237 5.85 12.39 -29.66
C PHE A 237 6.97 12.07 -28.65
N ASN A 238 7.26 10.81 -28.36
CA ASN A 238 8.33 10.34 -27.47
C ASN A 238 9.31 9.39 -28.17
N GLU A 239 9.67 9.69 -29.40
CA GLU A 239 10.66 8.95 -30.19
C GLU A 239 10.35 7.43 -30.30
N GLY A 240 9.06 7.08 -30.36
CA GLY A 240 8.60 5.69 -30.41
C GLY A 240 8.75 4.92 -29.10
N ARG A 241 8.91 5.61 -27.96
CA ARG A 241 8.98 5.00 -26.63
C ARG A 241 7.66 5.16 -25.88
N THR A 242 7.58 4.49 -24.73
CA THR A 242 6.41 4.53 -23.85
C THR A 242 6.20 5.92 -23.23
N ALA A 243 4.95 6.31 -23.10
CA ALA A 243 4.54 7.49 -22.34
C ALA A 243 3.23 7.24 -21.57
N LEU A 244 3.05 7.96 -20.46
CA LEU A 244 1.84 7.91 -19.65
C LEU A 244 1.36 9.31 -19.30
N MET A 245 0.04 9.43 -19.05
CA MET A 245 -0.56 10.65 -18.55
C MET A 245 -1.69 10.33 -17.56
N HIS A 246 -1.70 11.03 -16.42
CA HIS A 246 -2.76 10.93 -15.42
C HIS A 246 -3.07 12.27 -14.78
N GLN A 247 -4.34 12.49 -14.49
CA GLN A 247 -4.77 13.64 -13.71
C GLN A 247 -4.59 13.41 -12.20
N GLN A 248 -4.22 14.47 -11.51
CA GLN A 248 -4.16 14.59 -10.05
C GLN A 248 -5.01 15.79 -9.60
N PRO A 249 -5.30 15.96 -8.30
CA PRO A 249 -5.90 17.18 -7.76
C PRO A 249 -5.16 18.45 -8.15
N ASP A 250 -5.84 19.59 -8.00
CA ASP A 250 -5.29 20.94 -8.19
C ASP A 250 -4.87 21.25 -9.64
N ASN A 251 -5.56 20.63 -10.62
CA ASN A 251 -5.22 20.70 -12.05
C ASN A 251 -3.79 20.23 -12.38
N VAL A 252 -3.20 19.41 -11.52
CA VAL A 252 -1.89 18.81 -11.77
C VAL A 252 -2.06 17.57 -12.63
N TRP A 253 -1.19 17.42 -13.62
CA TRP A 253 -1.13 16.25 -14.48
C TRP A 253 0.27 15.68 -14.46
N ARG A 254 0.38 14.38 -14.22
CA ARG A 254 1.63 13.64 -14.32
C ARG A 254 1.82 13.13 -15.72
N LEU A 255 2.97 13.46 -16.28
CA LEU A 255 3.43 13.02 -17.58
C LEU A 255 4.72 12.21 -17.37
N ASP A 256 4.69 10.94 -17.76
CA ASP A 256 5.85 10.04 -17.64
C ASP A 256 6.36 9.72 -19.05
N PHE A 257 7.66 9.93 -19.28
CA PHE A 257 8.32 9.68 -20.57
C PHE A 257 9.46 8.67 -20.38
N GLN A 258 9.40 7.53 -21.05
CA GLN A 258 10.54 6.63 -21.16
C GLN A 258 11.64 7.27 -22.00
N LEU A 259 12.88 7.28 -21.50
CA LEU A 259 14.03 7.88 -22.20
C LEU A 259 15.06 6.83 -22.69
N GLY A 260 15.04 5.61 -22.14
CA GLY A 260 16.04 4.58 -22.40
C GLY A 260 17.23 4.62 -21.43
N GLY A 261 18.23 3.77 -21.66
CA GLY A 261 19.37 3.60 -20.76
C GLY A 261 20.51 4.60 -21.00
N ASP A 262 20.89 4.78 -22.26
CA ASP A 262 22.00 5.64 -22.65
C ASP A 262 21.55 7.08 -22.92
N ILE A 263 21.56 7.90 -21.86
CA ILE A 263 21.15 9.30 -21.92
C ILE A 263 22.08 10.20 -21.11
N ASP A 264 22.25 11.44 -21.56
CA ASP A 264 22.76 12.51 -20.70
C ASP A 264 21.68 12.92 -19.69
N ARG A 265 21.83 12.45 -18.44
CA ARG A 265 20.86 12.67 -17.37
C ARG A 265 20.69 14.15 -17.02
N ALA A 266 21.78 14.93 -17.08
CA ALA A 266 21.73 16.36 -16.79
C ALA A 266 21.01 17.13 -17.91
N ALA A 267 21.26 16.77 -19.16
CA ALA A 267 20.56 17.34 -20.29
C ALA A 267 19.07 16.96 -20.30
N ALA A 268 18.72 15.74 -19.91
CA ALA A 268 17.35 15.25 -19.93
C ALA A 268 16.39 16.08 -19.07
N VAL A 269 16.86 16.66 -17.97
CA VAL A 269 16.07 17.46 -17.02
C VAL A 269 16.19 18.98 -17.26
N ARG A 270 16.94 19.45 -18.26
CA ARG A 270 16.92 20.88 -18.60
C ARG A 270 15.54 21.30 -19.05
N GLU A 271 15.11 22.47 -18.59
CA GLU A 271 13.76 22.98 -18.83
C GLU A 271 13.39 22.96 -20.33
N GLU A 272 14.30 23.38 -21.21
CA GLU A 272 14.10 23.37 -22.67
C GLU A 272 13.78 21.97 -23.22
N ASN A 273 14.46 20.93 -22.72
CA ASN A 273 14.28 19.55 -23.16
C ASN A 273 13.01 18.92 -22.58
N VAL A 274 12.68 19.24 -21.34
CA VAL A 274 11.41 18.82 -20.72
C VAL A 274 10.22 19.50 -21.42
N THR A 275 10.31 20.83 -21.64
CA THR A 275 9.26 21.60 -22.32
C THR A 275 9.00 21.09 -23.73
N ARG A 276 10.05 20.77 -24.49
CA ARG A 276 9.90 20.19 -25.82
C ARG A 276 9.10 18.89 -25.80
N ARG A 277 9.37 17.97 -24.84
CA ARG A 277 8.64 16.71 -24.71
C ARG A 277 7.20 16.92 -24.27
N VAL A 278 6.99 17.76 -23.27
CA VAL A 278 5.64 18.11 -22.78
C VAL A 278 4.80 18.72 -23.89
N ARG A 279 5.36 19.70 -24.66
CA ARG A 279 4.69 20.29 -25.81
C ARG A 279 4.40 19.28 -26.92
N ALA A 280 5.32 18.36 -27.18
CA ALA A 280 5.10 17.31 -28.18
C ALA A 280 3.95 16.36 -27.82
N MET A 281 3.72 16.10 -26.51
CA MET A 281 2.61 15.28 -26.02
C MET A 281 1.28 16.05 -25.98
N LEU A 282 1.29 17.29 -25.50
CA LEU A 282 0.07 18.07 -25.22
C LEU A 282 -0.40 18.91 -26.42
N GLY A 283 0.50 19.26 -27.34
CA GLY A 283 0.25 20.22 -28.41
C GLY A 283 0.61 21.67 -28.00
N PRO A 284 0.65 22.58 -28.99
CA PRO A 284 1.07 23.98 -28.76
C PRO A 284 0.03 24.82 -28.00
N GLU A 285 -1.25 24.43 -28.04
CA GLU A 285 -2.38 25.25 -27.55
C GLU A 285 -2.59 25.12 -26.02
N ILE A 286 -1.97 24.15 -25.36
CA ILE A 286 -2.16 23.93 -23.93
C ILE A 286 -1.06 24.64 -23.13
N ASP A 287 -1.46 25.65 -22.36
CA ASP A 287 -0.56 26.30 -21.42
C ASP A 287 -0.42 25.47 -20.15
N PHE A 288 0.81 25.43 -19.63
CA PHE A 288 1.12 24.73 -18.39
C PHE A 288 2.28 25.39 -17.63
N ASP A 289 2.28 25.17 -16.31
CA ASP A 289 3.37 25.50 -15.41
C ASP A 289 3.93 24.21 -14.81
N TYR A 290 5.22 24.15 -14.50
CA TYR A 290 5.82 23.01 -13.81
C TYR A 290 5.50 23.04 -12.32
N GLU A 291 5.04 21.90 -11.81
CA GLU A 291 4.92 21.64 -10.38
C GLU A 291 6.16 20.91 -9.86
N TRP A 292 6.65 19.92 -10.61
CA TRP A 292 7.78 19.09 -10.23
C TRP A 292 8.32 18.30 -11.41
N VAL A 293 9.65 18.15 -11.48
CA VAL A 293 10.31 17.32 -12.49
C VAL A 293 11.32 16.39 -11.82
N SER A 294 11.34 15.14 -12.23
CA SER A 294 12.26 14.12 -11.71
C SER A 294 12.70 13.19 -12.82
N LEU A 295 13.97 12.80 -12.78
CA LEU A 295 14.50 11.71 -13.58
C LEU A 295 14.73 10.50 -12.67
N TYR A 296 14.14 9.37 -13.03
CA TYR A 296 14.08 8.20 -12.18
C TYR A 296 14.54 6.94 -12.92
N THR A 297 15.36 6.12 -12.25
CA THR A 297 15.77 4.79 -12.71
C THR A 297 15.15 3.75 -11.82
N PHE A 298 14.44 2.79 -12.39
CA PHE A 298 13.65 1.83 -11.62
C PHE A 298 14.51 0.72 -11.00
N GLN A 299 14.06 0.26 -9.85
CA GLN A 299 14.63 -0.88 -9.16
C GLN A 299 13.51 -1.83 -8.74
N CYS A 300 13.79 -3.13 -8.86
CA CYS A 300 13.00 -4.21 -8.29
C CYS A 300 13.91 -5.02 -7.38
N ARG A 301 13.92 -4.69 -6.09
CA ARG A 301 14.85 -5.24 -5.09
C ARG A 301 14.14 -5.43 -3.77
N ARG A 302 14.56 -6.40 -2.97
CA ARG A 302 14.11 -6.57 -1.60
C ARG A 302 15.20 -7.13 -0.69
N MET A 303 15.01 -6.97 0.61
CA MET A 303 15.76 -7.70 1.62
C MET A 303 15.34 -9.17 1.62
N THR A 304 16.24 -10.06 2.02
CA THR A 304 15.92 -11.50 2.17
C THR A 304 14.96 -11.76 3.34
N ARG A 305 15.08 -10.96 4.40
CA ARG A 305 14.20 -10.97 5.58
C ARG A 305 13.83 -9.54 5.95
N PHE A 306 12.63 -9.36 6.54
CA PHE A 306 12.14 -8.06 7.01
C PHE A 306 12.19 -7.95 8.53
N VAL A 307 12.38 -9.05 9.26
CA VAL A 307 12.53 -9.09 10.71
C VAL A 307 13.95 -9.54 11.06
N HIS A 308 14.67 -8.74 11.82
CA HIS A 308 16.02 -8.97 12.31
C HIS A 308 16.04 -8.68 13.82
N ASP A 309 15.80 -9.71 14.63
CA ASP A 309 15.65 -9.61 16.08
C ASP A 309 14.62 -8.55 16.50
N ARG A 310 15.07 -7.41 17.03
CA ARG A 310 14.26 -6.28 17.47
C ARG A 310 14.06 -5.20 16.41
N VAL A 311 14.61 -5.41 15.21
CA VAL A 311 14.51 -4.44 14.09
C VAL A 311 13.64 -5.01 12.97
N ILE A 312 12.62 -4.26 12.56
CA ILE A 312 11.65 -4.67 11.55
C ILE A 312 11.65 -3.64 10.41
N PHE A 313 11.67 -4.11 9.17
CA PHE A 313 11.65 -3.26 7.97
C PHE A 313 10.29 -3.28 7.29
N ALA A 314 9.83 -2.11 6.82
CA ALA A 314 8.56 -1.96 6.11
C ALA A 314 8.67 -0.95 4.95
N GLY A 315 7.85 -1.13 3.92
CA GLY A 315 7.80 -0.27 2.73
C GLY A 315 9.12 -0.26 1.96
N ASP A 316 9.48 0.91 1.41
CA ASP A 316 10.67 1.06 0.58
C ASP A 316 12.00 0.75 1.31
N ALA A 317 12.01 0.72 2.63
CA ALA A 317 13.16 0.26 3.41
C ALA A 317 13.39 -1.26 3.25
N ALA A 318 12.31 -2.03 3.07
CA ALA A 318 12.32 -3.49 2.92
C ALA A 318 12.33 -3.95 1.45
N HIS A 319 11.59 -3.26 0.56
CA HIS A 319 11.43 -3.66 -0.84
C HIS A 319 11.14 -2.47 -1.76
N LEU A 320 11.69 -2.51 -2.95
CA LEU A 320 11.48 -1.54 -4.03
C LEU A 320 10.90 -2.23 -5.25
N VAL A 321 9.94 -1.59 -5.89
CA VAL A 321 9.33 -2.05 -7.14
C VAL A 321 9.31 -0.92 -8.17
N SER A 322 9.21 -1.28 -9.45
CA SER A 322 8.97 -0.28 -10.48
C SER A 322 7.60 0.38 -10.28
N PRO A 323 7.37 1.62 -10.76
CA PRO A 323 6.10 2.31 -10.60
C PRO A 323 4.95 1.68 -11.40
N PHE A 324 5.28 0.79 -12.36
CA PHE A 324 4.29 0.13 -13.17
C PHE A 324 3.42 -0.82 -12.36
N GLY A 325 2.13 -0.49 -12.28
CA GLY A 325 1.17 -1.20 -11.46
C GLY A 325 0.89 -0.58 -10.09
N ALA A 326 1.53 0.58 -9.77
CA ALA A 326 1.29 1.32 -8.52
C ALA A 326 1.43 0.45 -7.25
N ARG A 327 2.50 -0.36 -7.16
CA ARG A 327 2.65 -1.36 -6.09
C ARG A 327 3.45 -0.88 -4.87
N GLY A 328 4.40 0.05 -5.02
CA GLY A 328 5.35 0.44 -3.98
C GLY A 328 4.66 0.94 -2.71
N ALA A 329 4.12 2.16 -2.72
CA ALA A 329 3.45 2.73 -1.55
C ALA A 329 2.24 1.90 -1.10
N ASN A 330 1.49 1.32 -2.04
CA ASN A 330 0.36 0.45 -1.72
C ASN A 330 0.80 -0.84 -1.00
N GLY A 331 1.93 -1.42 -1.39
CA GLY A 331 2.55 -2.55 -0.69
C GLY A 331 3.02 -2.16 0.71
N GLY A 332 3.64 -1.00 0.84
CA GLY A 332 4.12 -0.48 2.12
C GLY A 332 2.98 -0.20 3.12
N LEU A 333 1.81 0.31 2.67
CA LEU A 333 0.64 0.45 3.54
C LEU A 333 0.09 -0.92 3.99
N GLN A 334 0.18 -1.94 3.12
CA GLN A 334 -0.17 -3.32 3.51
C GLN A 334 0.85 -3.93 4.47
N ASP A 335 2.14 -3.54 4.39
CA ASP A 335 3.13 -3.93 5.41
C ASP A 335 2.74 -3.36 6.78
N ALA A 336 2.39 -2.07 6.82
CA ALA A 336 1.96 -1.40 8.04
C ALA A 336 0.73 -2.07 8.66
N ASP A 337 -0.29 -2.33 7.85
CA ASP A 337 -1.54 -3.01 8.27
C ASP A 337 -1.29 -4.43 8.81
N ASN A 338 -0.36 -5.17 8.19
CA ASN A 338 0.00 -6.53 8.61
C ASN A 338 0.86 -6.54 9.89
N LEU A 339 1.78 -5.58 10.04
CA LEU A 339 2.72 -5.50 11.16
C LEU A 339 2.06 -5.01 12.45
N ALA A 340 1.27 -3.94 12.35
CA ALA A 340 0.86 -3.17 13.52
C ALA A 340 0.11 -4.02 14.56
N TRP A 341 -0.88 -4.80 14.15
CA TRP A 341 -1.64 -5.63 15.08
C TRP A 341 -0.81 -6.79 15.66
N LYS A 342 0.13 -7.35 14.87
CA LYS A 342 1.01 -8.44 15.31
C LYS A 342 1.97 -7.94 16.39
N LEU A 343 2.66 -6.83 16.11
CA LEU A 343 3.59 -6.25 17.07
C LEU A 343 2.88 -5.73 18.32
N ALA A 344 1.69 -5.12 18.16
CA ALA A 344 0.90 -4.68 19.31
C ALA A 344 0.55 -5.83 20.27
N ARG A 345 0.17 -7.00 19.74
CA ARG A 345 -0.09 -8.20 20.55
C ARG A 345 1.14 -8.72 21.26
N VAL A 346 2.29 -8.72 20.58
CA VAL A 346 3.58 -9.12 21.19
C VAL A 346 3.95 -8.17 22.33
N ILE A 347 3.84 -6.86 22.12
CA ILE A 347 4.14 -5.84 23.14
C ILE A 347 3.22 -5.98 24.37
N LYS A 348 1.93 -6.30 24.14
CA LYS A 348 0.96 -6.50 25.21
C LYS A 348 1.06 -7.87 25.91
N GLY A 349 1.94 -8.75 25.47
CA GLY A 349 2.06 -10.11 25.99
C GLY A 349 0.88 -11.04 25.59
N GLU A 350 0.08 -10.65 24.59
CA GLU A 350 -1.05 -11.43 24.07
C GLU A 350 -0.62 -12.43 22.99
N ALA A 351 0.61 -12.38 22.54
CA ALA A 351 1.23 -13.31 21.59
C ALA A 351 2.75 -13.37 21.84
N ASN A 352 3.37 -14.48 21.43
CA ASN A 352 4.82 -14.61 21.47
C ASN A 352 5.48 -14.02 20.22
N HIS A 353 6.80 -13.89 20.22
CA HIS A 353 7.61 -13.34 19.12
C HIS A 353 7.46 -14.13 17.80
N ALA A 354 7.04 -15.40 17.85
CA ALA A 354 6.79 -16.22 16.66
C ALA A 354 5.72 -15.61 15.74
N LEU A 355 4.81 -14.78 16.28
CA LEU A 355 3.84 -14.06 15.48
C LEU A 355 4.50 -13.09 14.48
N LEU A 356 5.65 -12.50 14.83
CA LEU A 356 6.39 -11.60 13.96
C LEU A 356 7.10 -12.34 12.80
N GLU A 357 7.43 -13.63 12.97
CA GLU A 357 7.93 -14.43 11.85
C GLU A 357 6.86 -14.55 10.75
N SER A 358 5.58 -14.60 11.11
CA SER A 358 4.51 -14.58 10.12
C SER A 358 4.42 -13.25 9.35
N TYR A 359 4.83 -12.11 9.94
CA TYR A 359 4.99 -10.87 9.20
C TYR A 359 6.09 -11.01 8.14
N ASN A 360 7.25 -11.52 8.56
CA ASN A 360 8.35 -11.78 7.65
C ASN A 360 7.93 -12.66 6.46
N GLU A 361 7.32 -13.81 6.72
CA GLU A 361 6.88 -14.76 5.68
C GLU A 361 5.83 -14.16 4.74
N GLU A 362 4.77 -13.59 5.29
CA GLU A 362 3.66 -13.01 4.52
C GLU A 362 4.11 -11.81 3.68
N ARG A 363 5.00 -10.94 4.21
CA ARG A 363 5.40 -9.72 3.49
C ARG A 363 6.56 -9.95 2.53
N VAL A 364 7.46 -10.89 2.81
CA VAL A 364 8.47 -11.35 1.84
C VAL A 364 7.78 -12.00 0.64
N TYR A 365 6.79 -12.89 0.87
CA TYR A 365 6.00 -13.47 -0.21
C TYR A 365 5.28 -12.39 -1.04
N ALA A 366 4.63 -11.43 -0.39
CA ALA A 366 3.95 -10.33 -1.08
C ALA A 366 4.92 -9.44 -1.87
N ALA A 367 6.13 -9.21 -1.36
CA ALA A 367 7.17 -8.50 -2.07
C ALA A 367 7.63 -9.28 -3.32
N ASP A 368 7.82 -10.60 -3.24
CA ASP A 368 8.18 -11.44 -4.39
C ASP A 368 7.12 -11.39 -5.49
N GLU A 369 5.83 -11.51 -5.13
CA GLU A 369 4.72 -11.36 -6.07
C GLU A 369 4.72 -9.97 -6.73
N ASN A 370 4.95 -8.92 -5.94
CA ASN A 370 5.03 -7.56 -6.44
C ASN A 370 6.25 -7.35 -7.36
N LEU A 371 7.42 -7.89 -7.00
CA LEU A 371 8.64 -7.83 -7.81
C LEU A 371 8.42 -8.56 -9.14
N LEU A 372 7.87 -9.78 -9.10
CA LEU A 372 7.60 -10.59 -10.29
C LEU A 372 6.68 -9.84 -11.28
N ASN A 373 5.57 -9.32 -10.78
CA ASN A 373 4.59 -8.62 -11.61
C ASN A 373 5.15 -7.27 -12.13
N SER A 374 5.89 -6.53 -11.30
CA SER A 374 6.52 -5.26 -11.69
C SER A 374 7.62 -5.48 -12.72
N THR A 375 8.45 -6.51 -12.54
CA THR A 375 9.53 -6.86 -13.49
C THR A 375 8.95 -7.24 -14.85
N ARG A 376 7.95 -8.14 -14.89
CA ARG A 376 7.27 -8.52 -16.13
C ARG A 376 6.66 -7.33 -16.87
N SER A 377 6.01 -6.44 -16.13
CA SER A 377 5.43 -5.23 -16.71
C SER A 377 6.51 -4.31 -17.27
N THR A 378 7.60 -4.13 -16.53
CA THR A 378 8.72 -3.28 -16.97
C THR A 378 9.41 -3.87 -18.20
N ASP A 379 9.74 -5.17 -18.19
CA ASP A 379 10.37 -5.84 -19.34
C ASP A 379 9.51 -5.75 -20.60
N PHE A 380 8.18 -5.93 -20.47
CA PHE A 380 7.26 -5.77 -21.61
C PHE A 380 7.23 -4.31 -22.13
N MET A 381 7.28 -3.33 -21.24
CA MET A 381 7.23 -1.91 -21.63
C MET A 381 8.55 -1.37 -22.14
N THR A 382 9.67 -1.99 -21.79
CA THR A 382 11.03 -1.53 -22.11
C THR A 382 11.84 -2.64 -22.78
N PRO A 383 11.42 -3.13 -23.98
CA PRO A 383 12.09 -4.24 -24.67
C PRO A 383 13.55 -3.89 -25.00
N LYS A 384 14.47 -4.78 -24.67
CA LYS A 384 15.92 -4.59 -24.80
C LYS A 384 16.49 -5.17 -26.11
N SER A 385 15.87 -6.26 -26.60
CA SER A 385 16.32 -6.97 -27.80
C SER A 385 15.37 -6.75 -28.99
N PRO A 386 15.83 -6.98 -30.23
CA PRO A 386 14.94 -7.01 -31.40
C PRO A 386 13.80 -8.02 -31.27
N ALA A 387 14.06 -9.19 -30.65
CA ALA A 387 13.06 -10.22 -30.43
C ALA A 387 11.96 -9.78 -29.46
N GLU A 388 12.33 -9.15 -28.34
CA GLU A 388 11.38 -8.58 -27.38
C GLU A 388 10.52 -7.47 -28.01
N ARG A 389 11.14 -6.62 -28.84
CA ARG A 389 10.41 -5.58 -29.60
C ARG A 389 9.42 -6.19 -30.59
N ALA A 390 9.81 -7.23 -31.31
CA ALA A 390 8.92 -7.94 -32.23
C ALA A 390 7.74 -8.57 -31.48
N LEU A 391 8.00 -9.21 -30.34
CA LEU A 391 6.96 -9.75 -29.46
C LEU A 391 6.02 -8.67 -28.96
N GLN A 392 6.55 -7.55 -28.43
CA GLN A 392 5.76 -6.42 -27.97
C GLN A 392 4.85 -5.90 -29.10
N GLN A 393 5.41 -5.66 -30.28
CA GLN A 393 4.65 -5.15 -31.43
C GLN A 393 3.54 -6.12 -31.86
N ALA A 394 3.82 -7.42 -31.91
CA ALA A 394 2.82 -8.44 -32.24
C ALA A 394 1.68 -8.48 -31.19
N VAL A 395 2.03 -8.48 -29.91
CA VAL A 395 1.05 -8.47 -28.81
C VAL A 395 0.20 -7.21 -28.82
N VAL A 396 0.82 -6.03 -28.98
CA VAL A 396 0.13 -4.74 -29.06
C VAL A 396 -0.81 -4.69 -30.26
N GLY A 397 -0.36 -5.18 -31.42
CA GLY A 397 -1.20 -5.28 -32.63
C GLY A 397 -2.42 -6.20 -32.44
N LEU A 398 -2.24 -7.37 -31.80
CA LEU A 398 -3.34 -8.29 -31.51
C LEU A 398 -4.30 -7.77 -30.42
N ALA A 399 -3.83 -6.93 -29.49
CA ALA A 399 -4.62 -6.45 -28.35
C ALA A 399 -5.83 -5.60 -28.77
N LYS A 400 -5.80 -5.00 -29.95
CA LYS A 400 -6.91 -4.24 -30.52
C LYS A 400 -8.16 -5.14 -30.67
N ASP A 401 -8.00 -6.28 -31.31
CA ASP A 401 -9.12 -7.13 -31.73
C ASP A 401 -9.29 -8.38 -30.85
N HIS A 402 -8.26 -8.78 -30.08
CA HIS A 402 -8.23 -10.02 -29.33
C HIS A 402 -8.08 -9.81 -27.81
N PRO A 403 -9.14 -10.07 -27.00
CA PRO A 403 -9.08 -9.89 -25.55
C PRO A 403 -7.95 -10.66 -24.85
N PHE A 404 -7.58 -11.87 -25.31
CA PHE A 404 -6.50 -12.65 -24.71
C PHE A 404 -5.16 -11.93 -24.78
N ALA A 405 -4.88 -11.17 -25.85
CA ALA A 405 -3.64 -10.43 -26.02
C ALA A 405 -3.53 -9.25 -25.05
N ARG A 406 -4.67 -8.68 -24.64
CA ARG A 406 -4.72 -7.58 -23.65
C ARG A 406 -4.15 -8.00 -22.30
N ALA A 407 -4.28 -9.27 -21.92
CA ALA A 407 -3.72 -9.80 -20.69
C ALA A 407 -2.16 -9.77 -20.66
N PHE A 408 -1.52 -9.85 -21.82
CA PHE A 408 -0.06 -9.71 -21.93
C PHE A 408 0.40 -8.24 -21.81
N VAL A 409 -0.40 -7.32 -22.36
CA VAL A 409 -0.13 -5.87 -22.27
C VAL A 409 -0.33 -5.36 -20.84
N ASN A 410 -1.45 -5.72 -20.27
CA ASN A 410 -1.82 -5.37 -18.92
C ASN A 410 -2.18 -6.66 -18.17
N SER A 411 -1.29 -7.13 -17.31
CA SER A 411 -1.51 -8.33 -16.51
C SER A 411 -2.78 -8.26 -15.63
N GLY A 412 -3.56 -7.16 -15.74
CA GLY A 412 -4.80 -6.91 -15.00
C GLY A 412 -4.58 -6.71 -13.50
N ARG A 413 -3.35 -6.83 -13.04
CA ARG A 413 -3.00 -6.75 -11.62
C ARG A 413 -2.30 -5.43 -11.30
N LEU A 414 -3.05 -4.33 -11.34
CA LEU A 414 -2.63 -3.11 -10.68
C LEU A 414 -2.84 -3.34 -9.17
N SER A 415 -1.79 -3.19 -8.39
CA SER A 415 -1.79 -3.22 -6.90
C SER A 415 -3.00 -3.88 -6.22
N VAL A 416 -3.18 -5.17 -6.46
CA VAL A 416 -4.11 -6.00 -5.70
C VAL A 416 -3.37 -6.65 -4.53
N PRO A 417 -4.01 -6.87 -3.38
CA PRO A 417 -3.39 -7.55 -2.25
C PRO A 417 -3.04 -9.00 -2.64
N CYS A 418 -1.92 -9.48 -2.09
CA CYS A 418 -1.53 -10.88 -2.24
C CYS A 418 -2.40 -11.78 -1.36
N HIS A 419 -2.64 -12.99 -1.82
CA HIS A 419 -3.29 -14.03 -1.03
C HIS A 419 -2.32 -14.60 0.00
N GLN A 420 -2.77 -14.76 1.24
CA GLN A 420 -2.00 -15.36 2.34
C GLN A 420 -2.45 -16.80 2.63
N ARG A 421 -2.85 -17.53 1.59
CA ARG A 421 -3.44 -18.88 1.69
C ARG A 421 -2.47 -19.93 2.27
N SER A 422 -1.18 -19.76 2.01
CA SER A 422 -0.10 -20.61 2.54
C SER A 422 0.46 -20.13 3.89
N SER A 423 -0.05 -19.04 4.46
CA SER A 423 0.41 -18.55 5.76
C SER A 423 0.12 -19.57 6.86
N ALA A 424 1.09 -19.72 7.77
CA ALA A 424 0.93 -20.55 8.97
C ALA A 424 -0.25 -20.11 9.86
N LEU A 425 -0.67 -18.82 9.73
CA LEU A 425 -1.82 -18.27 10.47
C LEU A 425 -3.18 -18.63 9.86
N THR A 426 -3.21 -19.20 8.66
CA THR A 426 -4.43 -19.53 7.93
C THR A 426 -4.88 -20.95 8.25
N THR A 427 -6.15 -21.12 8.58
CA THR A 427 -6.79 -22.44 8.73
C THR A 427 -7.48 -22.82 7.42
N PRO A 428 -7.06 -23.90 6.74
CA PRO A 428 -7.68 -24.35 5.50
C PRO A 428 -9.16 -24.70 5.65
N ASP A 429 -9.91 -24.61 4.55
CA ASP A 429 -11.30 -25.04 4.49
C ASP A 429 -11.42 -26.56 4.73
N GLU A 430 -12.37 -26.95 5.58
CA GLU A 430 -12.77 -28.34 5.79
C GLU A 430 -14.10 -28.67 5.11
N HIS A 431 -14.80 -27.65 4.59
CA HIS A 431 -16.07 -27.76 3.89
C HIS A 431 -15.95 -27.18 2.49
N GLU A 432 -16.81 -27.61 1.60
CA GLU A 432 -16.92 -27.01 0.28
C GLU A 432 -17.59 -25.64 0.34
N PHE A 433 -16.96 -24.66 -0.32
CA PHE A 433 -17.47 -23.34 -0.58
C PHE A 433 -17.33 -23.01 -2.07
N ALA A 434 -18.42 -22.57 -2.68
CA ALA A 434 -18.45 -22.23 -4.10
C ALA A 434 -17.82 -20.85 -4.41
N ALA A 435 -17.71 -19.97 -3.41
CA ALA A 435 -17.11 -18.66 -3.58
C ALA A 435 -15.61 -18.74 -3.81
N ALA A 436 -15.09 -17.82 -4.64
CA ALA A 436 -13.65 -17.70 -4.91
C ALA A 436 -12.85 -17.25 -3.68
N LEU A 437 -13.49 -16.55 -2.73
CA LEU A 437 -12.88 -16.13 -1.46
C LEU A 437 -12.49 -17.37 -0.66
N GLN A 438 -11.24 -17.41 -0.17
CA GLN A 438 -10.71 -18.53 0.62
C GLN A 438 -10.01 -18.01 1.87
N PRO A 439 -9.82 -18.84 2.92
CA PRO A 439 -8.95 -18.49 4.03
C PRO A 439 -7.56 -18.04 3.55
N GLY A 440 -7.08 -16.93 4.11
CA GLY A 440 -5.87 -16.23 3.67
C GLY A 440 -6.11 -15.10 2.68
N ASP A 441 -7.32 -14.96 2.13
CA ASP A 441 -7.66 -13.81 1.28
C ASP A 441 -8.08 -12.61 2.13
N VAL A 442 -7.88 -11.40 1.59
CA VAL A 442 -8.49 -10.19 2.14
C VAL A 442 -10.00 -10.26 1.99
N CYS A 443 -10.73 -9.90 3.04
CA CYS A 443 -12.18 -9.86 3.03
C CYS A 443 -12.71 -8.96 1.91
N LEU A 444 -13.70 -9.45 1.19
CA LEU A 444 -14.39 -8.67 0.16
C LEU A 444 -15.45 -7.80 0.79
N ASP A 445 -15.41 -6.50 0.51
CA ASP A 445 -16.43 -5.56 0.97
C ASP A 445 -17.78 -5.83 0.31
N ALA A 446 -18.86 -5.45 1.02
CA ALA A 446 -20.24 -5.55 0.54
C ALA A 446 -21.13 -4.56 1.29
N PRO A 447 -22.28 -4.14 0.69
CA PRO A 447 -23.30 -3.39 1.41
C PRO A 447 -23.81 -4.17 2.62
N LEU A 448 -23.77 -3.55 3.80
CA LEU A 448 -24.23 -4.12 5.06
C LEU A 448 -24.73 -3.00 5.97
N ALA A 449 -26.03 -2.91 6.17
CA ALA A 449 -26.61 -1.90 7.02
C ALA A 449 -26.65 -2.35 8.48
N SER A 450 -26.28 -1.47 9.40
CA SER A 450 -26.34 -1.74 10.84
C SER A 450 -26.97 -0.59 11.63
N ALA A 451 -27.39 -0.87 12.84
CA ALA A 451 -28.07 0.10 13.72
C ALA A 451 -27.18 1.29 14.11
N ASP A 452 -25.87 1.12 14.10
CA ASP A 452 -24.89 2.18 14.39
C ASP A 452 -24.57 3.09 13.19
N GLY A 453 -25.27 2.90 12.06
CA GLY A 453 -25.18 3.72 10.85
C GLY A 453 -24.11 3.30 9.86
N ARG A 454 -23.33 2.24 10.12
CA ARG A 454 -22.39 1.67 9.16
C ARG A 454 -23.14 1.04 7.99
N ARG A 455 -22.55 1.12 6.80
CA ARG A 455 -23.19 0.69 5.54
C ARG A 455 -22.42 -0.36 4.77
N TRP A 456 -21.19 -0.66 5.19
CA TRP A 456 -20.27 -1.56 4.49
C TRP A 456 -19.65 -2.57 5.45
N LEU A 457 -19.42 -3.79 5.00
CA LEU A 457 -18.84 -4.84 5.83
C LEU A 457 -17.50 -4.41 6.45
N LEU A 458 -16.59 -3.84 5.65
CA LEU A 458 -15.23 -3.51 6.14
C LEU A 458 -15.22 -2.41 7.22
N GLU A 459 -16.30 -1.62 7.34
CA GLU A 459 -16.45 -0.66 8.45
C GLU A 459 -16.64 -1.34 9.82
N HIS A 460 -17.01 -2.63 9.83
CA HIS A 460 -17.16 -3.44 11.04
C HIS A 460 -15.91 -4.26 11.38
N LEU A 461 -14.97 -4.33 10.44
CA LEU A 461 -13.79 -5.18 10.53
C LEU A 461 -12.51 -4.35 10.73
N GLY A 462 -11.53 -4.97 11.38
CA GLY A 462 -10.20 -4.41 11.58
C GLY A 462 -9.89 -4.04 13.02
N GLY A 463 -8.59 -3.98 13.35
CA GLY A 463 -8.07 -3.68 14.68
C GLY A 463 -8.27 -4.79 15.73
N ARG A 464 -9.18 -5.72 15.50
CA ARG A 464 -9.48 -6.87 16.38
C ARG A 464 -9.91 -8.08 15.59
N PHE A 465 -9.92 -9.25 16.20
CA PHE A 465 -10.55 -10.43 15.61
C PHE A 465 -12.08 -10.30 15.64
N VAL A 466 -12.71 -10.66 14.52
CA VAL A 466 -14.17 -10.64 14.36
C VAL A 466 -14.65 -12.01 13.87
N CYS A 467 -15.66 -12.54 14.54
CA CYS A 467 -16.43 -13.69 14.11
C CYS A 467 -17.66 -13.18 13.34
N LEU A 468 -17.63 -13.26 12.02
CA LEU A 468 -18.78 -12.96 11.16
C LEU A 468 -19.69 -14.18 11.15
N TYR A 469 -20.97 -13.99 11.54
CA TYR A 469 -21.94 -15.05 11.72
C TYR A 469 -23.20 -14.78 10.91
N PHE A 470 -23.50 -15.63 9.93
CA PHE A 470 -24.70 -15.52 9.11
C PHE A 470 -25.85 -16.29 9.74
N MET A 471 -26.99 -15.64 9.94
CA MET A 471 -28.08 -16.18 10.71
C MET A 471 -29.47 -15.95 10.06
N ASP A 472 -30.43 -16.76 10.50
CA ASP A 472 -31.88 -16.63 10.26
C ASP A 472 -32.67 -16.91 11.53
N ALA A 473 -33.97 -17.12 11.40
CA ALA A 473 -34.87 -17.41 12.53
C ALA A 473 -34.62 -18.81 13.16
N HIS A 474 -33.96 -19.71 12.46
CA HIS A 474 -33.74 -21.12 12.86
C HIS A 474 -32.35 -21.39 13.40
N THR A 475 -31.42 -20.46 13.26
CA THR A 475 -30.06 -20.59 13.78
C THR A 475 -29.97 -20.14 15.24
N PRO A 476 -28.90 -20.53 15.97
CA PRO A 476 -28.67 -20.05 17.35
C PRO A 476 -28.68 -18.53 17.44
N ALA A 477 -29.29 -18.00 18.50
CA ALA A 477 -29.31 -16.55 18.72
C ALA A 477 -27.88 -15.96 18.87
N PRO A 478 -27.64 -14.70 18.45
CA PRO A 478 -26.32 -14.08 18.56
C PRO A 478 -25.72 -14.12 19.96
N ALA A 479 -26.52 -13.91 21.00
CA ALA A 479 -26.05 -13.99 22.39
C ALA A 479 -25.53 -15.39 22.78
N THR A 480 -26.15 -16.44 22.27
CA THR A 480 -25.68 -17.82 22.47
C THR A 480 -24.35 -18.07 21.80
N VAL A 481 -24.18 -17.62 20.55
CA VAL A 481 -22.91 -17.77 19.82
C VAL A 481 -21.82 -16.93 20.49
N ALA A 482 -22.12 -15.66 20.84
CA ALA A 482 -21.16 -14.76 21.51
C ALA A 482 -20.62 -15.35 22.83
N ALA A 483 -21.47 -16.00 23.63
CA ALA A 483 -21.08 -16.62 24.89
C ALA A 483 -20.06 -17.77 24.73
N THR A 484 -19.94 -18.31 23.53
CA THR A 484 -19.01 -19.43 23.22
C THR A 484 -17.72 -18.99 22.54
N LEU A 485 -17.62 -17.73 22.14
CA LEU A 485 -16.42 -17.23 21.47
C LEU A 485 -15.25 -17.05 22.45
N PRO A 486 -14.02 -17.28 21.98
CA PRO A 486 -12.83 -16.95 22.77
C PRO A 486 -12.78 -15.47 23.15
N ALA A 487 -12.15 -15.17 24.29
CA ALA A 487 -11.90 -13.79 24.71
C ALA A 487 -11.17 -12.99 23.61
N GLY A 488 -11.57 -11.74 23.42
CA GLY A 488 -10.98 -10.85 22.40
C GLY A 488 -11.50 -11.04 20.98
N VAL A 489 -12.45 -11.96 20.73
CA VAL A 489 -13.15 -12.10 19.47
C VAL A 489 -14.53 -11.45 19.54
N ALA A 490 -14.77 -10.44 18.71
CA ALA A 490 -16.08 -9.79 18.62
C ALA A 490 -17.00 -10.58 17.68
N LEU A 491 -18.30 -10.67 17.99
CA LEU A 491 -19.31 -11.23 17.09
C LEU A 491 -19.90 -10.13 16.20
N LEU A 492 -20.01 -10.40 14.89
CA LEU A 492 -20.79 -9.62 13.94
C LEU A 492 -21.90 -10.53 13.35
N PRO A 493 -23.11 -10.52 13.92
CA PRO A 493 -24.23 -11.26 13.35
C PRO A 493 -24.76 -10.54 12.10
N VAL A 494 -25.08 -11.31 11.07
CA VAL A 494 -25.60 -10.84 9.77
C VAL A 494 -26.84 -11.64 9.39
N SER A 495 -27.89 -10.95 8.97
CA SER A 495 -29.12 -11.58 8.49
C SER A 495 -29.57 -10.98 7.16
N ARG A 496 -30.22 -11.82 6.35
CA ARG A 496 -30.94 -11.40 5.13
C ARG A 496 -32.27 -10.72 5.46
N GLU A 497 -32.79 -10.94 6.64
CA GLU A 497 -33.98 -10.30 7.16
C GLU A 497 -33.57 -9.12 8.05
N ALA A 498 -34.37 -8.05 8.05
CA ALA A 498 -34.14 -6.93 8.94
C ALA A 498 -34.44 -7.37 10.40
N ARG A 499 -33.41 -7.28 11.25
CA ARG A 499 -33.49 -7.69 12.67
C ARG A 499 -32.76 -6.66 13.54
N ALA A 500 -33.22 -6.51 14.76
CA ALA A 500 -32.61 -5.60 15.72
C ALA A 500 -31.26 -6.12 16.27
N ASP A 501 -31.03 -7.44 16.24
CA ASP A 501 -29.88 -8.14 16.80
C ASP A 501 -28.81 -8.52 15.76
N ALA A 502 -28.98 -8.09 14.50
CA ALA A 502 -28.06 -8.39 13.41
C ALA A 502 -27.93 -7.25 12.41
N ALA A 503 -26.78 -7.15 11.78
CA ALA A 503 -26.59 -6.29 10.60
C ALA A 503 -27.34 -6.88 9.39
N HIS A 504 -27.87 -6.02 8.53
CA HIS A 504 -28.80 -6.39 7.46
C HIS A 504 -28.09 -6.44 6.09
N ASP A 505 -27.94 -7.64 5.54
CA ASP A 505 -27.52 -7.89 4.14
C ASP A 505 -28.75 -7.83 3.21
N ALA A 506 -29.33 -6.66 3.05
CA ALA A 506 -30.58 -6.45 2.30
C ALA A 506 -30.48 -6.91 0.84
N THR A 507 -29.32 -6.71 0.22
CA THR A 507 -29.09 -7.04 -1.20
C THR A 507 -28.69 -8.51 -1.42
N GLY A 508 -28.15 -9.19 -0.41
CA GLY A 508 -27.58 -10.52 -0.48
C GLY A 508 -26.22 -10.60 -1.13
N VAL A 509 -25.64 -9.47 -1.45
CA VAL A 509 -24.31 -9.39 -2.04
C VAL A 509 -23.25 -9.97 -1.11
N LEU A 510 -23.35 -9.68 0.19
CA LEU A 510 -22.44 -10.21 1.19
C LEU A 510 -22.55 -11.72 1.28
N SER A 511 -23.77 -12.25 1.45
CA SER A 511 -24.02 -13.71 1.52
C SER A 511 -23.50 -14.42 0.27
N ALA A 512 -23.71 -13.86 -0.92
CA ALA A 512 -23.23 -14.43 -2.18
C ALA A 512 -21.69 -14.43 -2.27
N ARG A 513 -21.01 -13.33 -1.90
CA ARG A 513 -19.54 -13.21 -1.92
C ARG A 513 -18.84 -14.21 -1.02
N TYR A 514 -19.46 -14.53 0.11
CA TYR A 514 -18.92 -15.44 1.12
C TYR A 514 -19.46 -16.88 0.95
N ASP A 515 -20.31 -17.14 -0.03
CA ASP A 515 -21.08 -18.38 -0.18
C ASP A 515 -21.71 -18.78 1.16
N ALA A 516 -22.29 -17.78 1.83
CA ALA A 516 -22.80 -17.94 3.18
C ALA A 516 -24.25 -18.42 3.17
N ARG A 517 -24.54 -19.37 4.07
CA ARG A 517 -25.86 -19.87 4.42
C ARG A 517 -26.11 -19.62 5.90
N PRO A 518 -27.35 -19.67 6.40
CA PRO A 518 -27.61 -19.63 7.82
C PRO A 518 -26.74 -20.63 8.59
N GLY A 519 -26.03 -20.17 9.62
CA GLY A 519 -25.02 -20.91 10.35
C GLY A 519 -23.57 -20.64 9.91
N THR A 520 -23.33 -20.21 8.67
CA THR A 520 -21.96 -19.94 8.21
C THR A 520 -21.27 -18.95 9.12
N THR A 521 -20.03 -19.30 9.49
CA THR A 521 -19.22 -18.55 10.45
C THR A 521 -17.83 -18.32 9.88
N CYS A 522 -17.31 -17.10 9.97
CA CYS A 522 -15.99 -16.73 9.48
C CYS A 522 -15.20 -16.03 10.58
N LEU A 523 -13.96 -16.48 10.84
CA LEU A 523 -13.01 -15.79 11.71
C LEU A 523 -12.15 -14.85 10.87
N ILE A 524 -12.15 -13.57 11.21
CA ILE A 524 -11.46 -12.52 10.46
C ILE A 524 -10.38 -11.90 11.35
N ARG A 525 -9.19 -11.73 10.81
CA ARG A 525 -8.01 -11.12 11.45
C ARG A 525 -8.18 -9.60 11.60
N PRO A 526 -7.40 -8.97 12.50
CA PRO A 526 -7.36 -7.51 12.66
C PRO A 526 -7.01 -6.73 11.37
N ASP A 527 -6.23 -7.32 10.47
CA ASP A 527 -5.88 -6.81 9.15
C ASP A 527 -6.87 -7.24 8.05
N GLN A 528 -8.11 -7.57 8.43
CA GLN A 528 -9.21 -7.90 7.52
C GLN A 528 -8.94 -9.09 6.58
N HIS A 529 -8.04 -10.02 6.94
CA HIS A 529 -7.89 -11.29 6.24
C HIS A 529 -8.79 -12.36 6.84
N LEU A 530 -9.36 -13.20 6.00
CA LEU A 530 -10.13 -14.36 6.41
C LEU A 530 -9.18 -15.42 6.98
N ALA A 531 -9.21 -15.65 8.30
CA ALA A 531 -8.37 -16.65 8.95
C ALA A 531 -8.90 -18.07 8.80
N ALA A 532 -10.23 -18.23 8.87
CA ALA A 532 -10.92 -19.51 8.81
C ALA A 532 -12.42 -19.32 8.53
N ARG A 533 -13.10 -20.36 8.05
CA ARG A 533 -14.56 -20.37 7.92
C ARG A 533 -15.17 -21.77 8.08
N TRP A 534 -16.43 -21.82 8.51
CA TRP A 534 -17.18 -23.05 8.74
C TRP A 534 -18.63 -22.88 8.31
N ARG A 535 -19.30 -23.99 8.01
CA ARG A 535 -20.75 -23.99 7.67
C ARG A 535 -21.66 -23.82 8.88
N GLN A 536 -21.13 -24.08 10.07
CA GLN A 536 -21.85 -23.96 11.35
C GLN A 536 -20.89 -23.40 12.42
N PRO A 537 -21.40 -22.72 13.47
CA PRO A 537 -20.56 -22.32 14.60
C PRO A 537 -19.96 -23.56 15.28
N ASP A 538 -18.66 -23.56 15.45
CA ASP A 538 -17.90 -24.62 16.14
C ASP A 538 -16.91 -23.96 17.12
N PRO A 539 -17.28 -23.75 18.36
CA PRO A 539 -16.46 -23.02 19.32
C PRO A 539 -15.06 -23.63 19.53
N PRO A 540 -14.87 -24.95 19.65
CA PRO A 540 -13.54 -25.57 19.71
C PRO A 540 -12.65 -25.25 18.49
N ARG A 541 -13.20 -25.32 17.27
CA ARG A 541 -12.48 -25.03 16.03
C ARG A 541 -12.19 -23.53 15.90
N ILE A 542 -13.12 -22.65 16.27
CA ILE A 542 -12.89 -21.21 16.32
C ILE A 542 -11.75 -20.88 17.27
N ALA A 543 -11.72 -21.48 18.46
CA ALA A 543 -10.64 -21.32 19.43
C ALA A 543 -9.28 -21.85 18.88
N ALA A 544 -9.28 -23.00 18.21
CA ALA A 544 -8.07 -23.53 17.58
C ALA A 544 -7.55 -22.63 16.45
N ALA A 545 -8.45 -22.11 15.60
CA ALA A 545 -8.09 -21.17 14.53
C ALA A 545 -7.59 -19.84 15.07
N LEU A 546 -8.15 -19.32 16.17
CA LEU A 546 -7.64 -18.12 16.83
C LEU A 546 -6.22 -18.34 17.37
N ARG A 547 -5.96 -19.44 18.05
CA ARG A 547 -4.61 -19.79 18.52
C ARG A 547 -3.62 -19.87 17.36
N ARG A 548 -4.00 -20.52 16.25
CA ARG A 548 -3.20 -20.55 15.02
C ARG A 548 -2.95 -19.14 14.50
N ALA A 549 -3.99 -18.33 14.33
CA ALA A 549 -3.90 -16.97 13.80
C ALA A 549 -3.10 -15.99 14.70
N THR A 550 -2.86 -16.36 15.96
CA THR A 550 -2.02 -15.60 16.91
C THR A 550 -0.67 -16.27 17.19
N ALA A 551 -0.33 -17.34 16.44
CA ALA A 551 0.90 -18.13 16.61
C ALA A 551 1.14 -18.60 18.07
N ILE A 552 0.07 -18.85 18.82
CA ILE A 552 0.16 -19.44 20.17
C ILE A 552 0.28 -20.94 19.99
N SER A 553 1.49 -21.50 20.24
CA SER A 553 1.74 -22.93 20.19
C SER A 553 0.93 -23.66 21.29
N PHE A 554 0.48 -24.88 20.98
CA PHE A 554 0.11 -25.83 22.02
C PHE A 554 1.37 -26.18 22.80
N THR A 555 1.59 -25.62 23.99
CA THR A 555 2.31 -26.35 25.01
C THR A 555 1.34 -27.39 25.50
N GLU A 556 1.52 -28.63 25.09
CA GLU A 556 0.91 -29.75 25.76
C GLU A 556 1.28 -29.65 27.25
N ASN A 557 0.27 -29.42 28.11
CA ASN A 557 0.38 -29.65 29.54
C ASN A 557 0.18 -31.13 29.82
#